data_617e288e436b96dd0f65eb340a02dbe8
#
_entry.id   617e288e436b96dd0f65eb340a02dbe8
#
_cell.length_a   1.000
_cell.length_b   1.000
_cell.length_c   1.000
_cell.angle_alpha   90.00
_cell.angle_beta   90.00
_cell.angle_gamma   90.00
#
_symmetry.space_group_name_H-M   'P 1'
#
loop_
_entity.id
_entity.type
_entity.pdbx_description
1 polymer ?
#
loop_
_entity_poly.entity_id
_entity_poly.type
_entity_poly.pdbx_seq_one_letter_code
_entity_poly.pdbx_strand_id
1 'polypeptide(L)'
;MAAILPRPRSLDASALYSRINARLLPFLLICYLFAYLDRVNVGFAKLQMQTDLGFSDAAYGVGAGIFFIGYVLFELPSNLLLPKIGARKTFGRILVLWGITSACMLFVRSVPAFYAMRFLLGVFEAGFAPGMIFYLSRWYGPSRMARAIAMVFLAGPIGGIVGGPVSAAIMSTLAGKAGLAGWQWMFLVEGLPCIVLGIATFLYLPDRPADAAWLSDDEKRQIEADVGAPEAHATSFRSVLRDRKVYVLAFAYFCIIASIYAISFWLPAILKAQGVSSLITLGWYTSIPYVAAAVGMLYMGRRSDRLGERRFHCAVPAAAAALLFALCAATGNHLAPTLALLTLVTMALWMAYTVFWAIPPEYIKGPAAAGGIALINTIGLSGGFWGPAAIGWIKTAAGSLQPALLAMAGVSLVGALLIFSVRLASAKH
;
A
#
# COMPACT_ATOMS: atom_id res chain seq x y z
N MET A 1 -53.44 -34.25 7.35
CA MET A 1 -53.01 -33.37 6.24
C MET A 1 -51.85 -32.54 6.74
N ALA A 2 -50.62 -32.99 6.54
CA ALA A 2 -49.44 -32.26 6.92
C ALA A 2 -49.19 -31.17 5.85
N ALA A 3 -49.23 -29.91 6.26
CA ALA A 3 -48.91 -28.79 5.38
C ALA A 3 -47.46 -28.91 4.96
N ILE A 4 -47.23 -29.14 3.68
CA ILE A 4 -45.91 -29.05 3.02
C ILE A 4 -45.52 -27.60 3.07
N LEU A 5 -44.68 -27.24 4.04
CA LEU A 5 -44.00 -25.92 4.03
C LEU A 5 -43.19 -25.79 2.74
N PRO A 6 -43.33 -24.68 1.98
CA PRO A 6 -42.57 -24.48 0.75
C PRO A 6 -41.08 -24.53 1.10
N ARG A 7 -40.32 -25.38 0.41
CA ARG A 7 -38.85 -25.38 0.49
C ARG A 7 -38.37 -23.96 0.19
N PRO A 8 -37.49 -23.39 1.02
CA PRO A 8 -36.93 -22.10 0.75
C PRO A 8 -36.30 -22.15 -0.65
N ARG A 9 -36.70 -21.21 -1.54
CA ARG A 9 -36.04 -21.02 -2.84
C ARG A 9 -34.55 -20.93 -2.55
N SER A 10 -33.76 -21.84 -3.15
CA SER A 10 -32.31 -21.74 -3.12
C SER A 10 -31.95 -20.39 -3.71
N LEU A 11 -31.55 -19.43 -2.85
CA LEU A 11 -31.06 -18.13 -3.30
C LEU A 11 -29.85 -18.39 -4.20
N ASP A 12 -29.83 -17.78 -5.38
CA ASP A 12 -28.67 -17.87 -6.25
C ASP A 12 -27.50 -17.08 -5.58
N ALA A 13 -26.64 -17.82 -4.89
CA ALA A 13 -25.48 -17.25 -4.22
C ALA A 13 -24.57 -16.47 -5.20
N SER A 14 -24.54 -16.87 -6.49
CA SER A 14 -23.78 -16.16 -7.52
C SER A 14 -24.36 -14.78 -7.81
N ALA A 15 -25.68 -14.69 -7.97
CA ALA A 15 -26.38 -13.42 -8.19
C ALA A 15 -26.28 -12.49 -6.97
N LEU A 16 -26.40 -13.03 -5.76
CA LEU A 16 -26.24 -12.28 -4.51
C LEU A 16 -24.86 -11.64 -4.43
N TYR A 17 -23.79 -12.46 -4.56
CA TYR A 17 -22.44 -11.95 -4.46
C TYR A 17 -22.04 -11.06 -5.64
N SER A 18 -22.62 -11.23 -6.83
CA SER A 18 -22.44 -10.29 -7.94
C SER A 18 -22.95 -8.89 -7.58
N ARG A 19 -24.12 -8.78 -6.92
CA ARG A 19 -24.67 -7.50 -6.45
C ARG A 19 -23.82 -6.88 -5.32
N ILE A 20 -23.36 -7.70 -4.37
CA ILE A 20 -22.47 -7.23 -3.29
C ILE A 20 -21.17 -6.69 -3.90
N ASN A 21 -20.54 -7.45 -4.81
CA ASN A 21 -19.32 -7.05 -5.50
C ASN A 21 -19.48 -5.74 -6.25
N ALA A 22 -20.54 -5.60 -7.05
CA ALA A 22 -20.81 -4.40 -7.84
C ALA A 22 -21.03 -3.15 -6.95
N ARG A 23 -21.52 -3.34 -5.73
CA ARG A 23 -21.88 -2.24 -4.84
C ARG A 23 -20.71 -1.84 -3.90
N LEU A 24 -19.98 -2.78 -3.34
CA LEU A 24 -18.95 -2.50 -2.34
C LEU A 24 -17.55 -2.35 -2.93
N LEU A 25 -17.15 -3.28 -3.82
CA LEU A 25 -15.75 -3.35 -4.24
C LEU A 25 -15.28 -2.15 -5.08
N PRO A 26 -16.06 -1.59 -6.05
CA PRO A 26 -15.64 -0.40 -6.78
C PRO A 26 -15.48 0.82 -5.88
N PHE A 27 -16.38 1.00 -4.91
CA PHE A 27 -16.30 2.11 -3.97
C PHE A 27 -15.04 2.02 -3.10
N LEU A 28 -14.76 0.85 -2.52
CA LEU A 28 -13.55 0.60 -1.72
C LEU A 28 -12.28 0.70 -2.56
N LEU A 29 -12.32 0.21 -3.81
CA LEU A 29 -11.21 0.34 -4.76
C LEU A 29 -10.88 1.82 -5.02
N ILE A 30 -11.89 2.65 -5.30
CA ILE A 30 -11.71 4.08 -5.53
C ILE A 30 -11.15 4.77 -4.28
N CYS A 31 -11.69 4.48 -3.10
CA CYS A 31 -11.17 5.03 -1.84
C CYS A 31 -9.69 4.65 -1.65
N TYR A 32 -9.31 3.41 -1.94
CA TYR A 32 -7.92 2.95 -1.78
C TYR A 32 -6.99 3.46 -2.90
N LEU A 33 -7.55 3.70 -4.09
CA LEU A 33 -6.82 4.33 -5.20
C LEU A 33 -6.37 5.75 -4.80
N PHE A 34 -7.26 6.56 -4.27
CA PHE A 34 -6.91 7.90 -3.79
C PHE A 34 -5.93 7.86 -2.61
N ALA A 35 -6.04 6.84 -1.73
CA ALA A 35 -5.04 6.58 -0.70
C ALA A 35 -3.65 6.39 -1.28
N TYR A 36 -3.56 5.60 -2.33
CA TYR A 36 -2.27 5.33 -2.95
C TYR A 36 -1.72 6.54 -3.73
N LEU A 37 -2.59 7.28 -4.44
CA LEU A 37 -2.24 8.52 -5.14
C LEU A 37 -1.62 9.53 -4.18
N ASP A 38 -2.30 9.82 -3.08
CA ASP A 38 -1.87 10.81 -2.08
C ASP A 38 -0.59 10.38 -1.32
N ARG A 39 -0.34 9.08 -1.27
CA ARG A 39 0.89 8.55 -0.68
C ARG A 39 2.10 8.78 -1.58
N VAL A 40 1.97 8.63 -2.90
CA VAL A 40 3.09 8.70 -3.86
C VAL A 40 3.29 10.08 -4.48
N ASN A 41 2.30 10.97 -4.44
CA ASN A 41 2.34 12.30 -5.04
C ASN A 41 3.48 13.20 -4.48
N VAL A 42 3.90 12.96 -3.24
CA VAL A 42 5.04 13.67 -2.61
C VAL A 42 6.32 13.53 -3.43
N GLY A 43 6.47 12.45 -4.20
CA GLY A 43 7.60 12.28 -5.13
C GLY A 43 7.59 13.30 -6.27
N PHE A 44 6.41 13.66 -6.77
CA PHE A 44 6.24 14.74 -7.75
C PHE A 44 6.34 16.12 -7.11
N ALA A 45 5.73 16.32 -5.93
CA ALA A 45 5.84 17.58 -5.17
C ALA A 45 7.29 18.00 -4.98
N LYS A 46 8.19 17.06 -4.68
CA LYS A 46 9.63 17.28 -4.53
C LYS A 46 10.23 18.12 -5.64
N LEU A 47 9.82 17.88 -6.88
CA LEU A 47 10.40 18.50 -8.07
C LEU A 47 10.30 20.03 -8.10
N GLN A 48 9.33 20.59 -7.40
CA GLN A 48 9.12 22.04 -7.25
C GLN A 48 9.29 22.48 -5.80
N MET A 49 8.69 21.77 -4.84
CA MET A 49 8.68 22.07 -3.42
C MET A 49 10.09 22.21 -2.83
N GLN A 50 11.05 21.40 -3.29
CA GLN A 50 12.42 21.44 -2.83
C GLN A 50 13.09 22.79 -3.18
N THR A 51 12.85 23.30 -4.37
CA THR A 51 13.35 24.61 -4.81
C THR A 51 12.60 25.76 -4.15
N ASP A 52 11.28 25.69 -4.12
CA ASP A 52 10.41 26.76 -3.61
C ASP A 52 10.61 26.99 -2.10
N LEU A 53 10.91 25.93 -1.35
CA LEU A 53 11.03 25.98 0.12
C LEU A 53 12.46 25.78 0.64
N GLY A 54 13.44 25.60 -0.27
CA GLY A 54 14.85 25.43 0.11
C GLY A 54 15.13 24.11 0.86
N PHE A 55 14.38 23.04 0.60
CA PHE A 55 14.57 21.76 1.27
C PHE A 55 15.78 21.01 0.73
N SER A 56 16.61 20.46 1.66
CA SER A 56 17.65 19.51 1.28
C SER A 56 17.04 18.14 0.89
N ASP A 57 17.82 17.33 0.18
CA ASP A 57 17.43 15.94 -0.12
C ASP A 57 17.22 15.12 1.17
N ALA A 58 18.01 15.37 2.22
CA ALA A 58 17.84 14.76 3.53
C ALA A 58 16.49 15.16 4.17
N ALA A 59 16.15 16.46 4.17
CA ALA A 59 14.88 16.94 4.71
C ALA A 59 13.69 16.35 3.96
N TYR A 60 13.78 16.27 2.61
CA TYR A 60 12.75 15.62 1.82
C TYR A 60 12.60 14.13 2.16
N GLY A 61 13.71 13.38 2.22
CA GLY A 61 13.70 11.94 2.49
C GLY A 61 13.05 11.60 3.85
N VAL A 62 13.40 12.38 4.90
CA VAL A 62 12.79 12.26 6.22
C VAL A 62 11.31 12.62 6.16
N GLY A 63 10.93 13.74 5.53
CA GLY A 63 9.54 14.17 5.43
C GLY A 63 8.66 13.21 4.61
N ALA A 64 9.19 12.64 3.54
CA ALA A 64 8.49 11.60 2.79
C ALA A 64 8.23 10.36 3.64
N GLY A 65 9.23 9.93 4.43
CA GLY A 65 9.16 8.73 5.26
C GLY A 65 8.39 8.91 6.57
N ILE A 66 8.37 10.10 7.20
CA ILE A 66 7.77 10.33 8.53
C ILE A 66 6.26 10.01 8.57
N PHE A 67 5.61 10.00 7.43
CA PHE A 67 4.28 9.45 7.23
C PHE A 67 4.13 8.06 7.86
N PHE A 68 5.08 7.16 7.61
CA PHE A 68 5.03 5.79 8.12
C PHE A 68 5.19 5.70 9.63
N ILE A 69 5.87 6.65 10.25
CA ILE A 69 5.94 6.72 11.72
C ILE A 69 4.55 7.01 12.29
N GLY A 70 3.86 8.03 11.74
CA GLY A 70 2.47 8.32 12.13
C GLY A 70 1.53 7.12 11.87
N TYR A 71 1.66 6.51 10.69
CA TYR A 71 0.85 5.36 10.29
C TYR A 71 1.02 4.18 11.26
N VAL A 72 2.25 3.74 11.52
CA VAL A 72 2.56 2.59 12.39
C VAL A 72 2.12 2.81 13.83
N LEU A 73 2.33 4.00 14.38
CA LEU A 73 1.94 4.33 15.75
C LEU A 73 0.41 4.32 15.96
N PHE A 74 -0.35 4.73 14.94
CA PHE A 74 -1.80 4.88 15.05
C PHE A 74 -2.60 3.77 14.37
N GLU A 75 -1.95 2.83 13.66
CA GLU A 75 -2.62 1.69 13.02
C GLU A 75 -3.38 0.82 14.03
N LEU A 76 -2.72 0.42 15.12
CA LEU A 76 -3.34 -0.41 16.16
C LEU A 76 -4.49 0.32 16.89
N PRO A 77 -4.32 1.56 17.42
CA PRO A 77 -5.43 2.32 18.00
C PRO A 77 -6.63 2.47 17.06
N SER A 78 -6.39 2.78 15.79
CA SER A 78 -7.46 2.95 14.80
C SER A 78 -8.23 1.65 14.57
N ASN A 79 -7.53 0.51 14.45
CA ASN A 79 -8.15 -0.79 14.25
C ASN A 79 -8.90 -1.31 15.49
N LEU A 80 -8.45 -0.98 16.71
CA LEU A 80 -9.18 -1.29 17.94
C LEU A 80 -10.47 -0.48 18.10
N LEU A 81 -10.52 0.71 17.47
CA LEU A 81 -11.70 1.56 17.47
C LEU A 81 -12.75 1.09 16.45
N LEU A 82 -12.33 0.52 15.34
CA LEU A 82 -13.20 0.11 14.22
C LEU A 82 -14.36 -0.81 14.63
N PRO A 83 -14.18 -1.89 15.42
CA PRO A 83 -15.30 -2.73 15.86
C PRO A 83 -16.30 -2.00 16.76
N LYS A 84 -15.87 -0.96 17.48
CA LYS A 84 -16.67 -0.22 18.46
C LYS A 84 -17.57 0.84 17.79
N ILE A 85 -17.06 1.57 16.80
CA ILE A 85 -17.76 2.68 16.16
C ILE A 85 -18.32 2.36 14.77
N GLY A 86 -17.94 1.20 14.20
CA GLY A 86 -18.35 0.75 12.87
C GLY A 86 -17.42 1.20 11.75
N ALA A 87 -17.50 0.52 10.62
CA ALA A 87 -16.67 0.76 9.43
C ALA A 87 -17.02 2.10 8.77
N ARG A 88 -18.30 2.41 8.66
CA ARG A 88 -18.84 3.64 8.07
C ARG A 88 -18.25 4.89 8.73
N LYS A 89 -18.32 4.97 10.07
CA LYS A 89 -17.75 6.09 10.81
C LYS A 89 -16.23 6.11 10.77
N THR A 90 -15.61 4.96 10.85
CA THR A 90 -14.13 4.84 10.82
C THR A 90 -13.58 5.30 9.48
N PHE A 91 -14.07 4.76 8.38
CA PHE A 91 -13.57 5.11 7.04
C PHE A 91 -13.94 6.54 6.65
N GLY A 92 -15.17 6.98 6.96
CA GLY A 92 -15.58 8.36 6.72
C GLY A 92 -14.67 9.35 7.44
N ARG A 93 -14.39 9.12 8.73
CA ARG A 93 -13.44 9.93 9.51
C ARG A 93 -12.03 9.91 8.91
N ILE A 94 -11.50 8.73 8.59
CA ILE A 94 -10.16 8.57 8.01
C ILE A 94 -10.06 9.39 6.72
N LEU A 95 -10.97 9.16 5.77
CA LEU A 95 -10.94 9.82 4.46
C LEU A 95 -11.10 11.34 4.56
N VAL A 96 -11.97 11.83 5.43
CA VAL A 96 -12.17 13.28 5.62
C VAL A 96 -10.94 13.92 6.25
N LEU A 97 -10.44 13.41 7.37
CA LEU A 97 -9.29 14.00 8.07
C LEU A 97 -8.02 13.92 7.23
N TRP A 98 -7.80 12.80 6.58
CA TRP A 98 -6.69 12.62 5.66
C TRP A 98 -6.81 13.56 4.45
N GLY A 99 -7.97 13.64 3.77
CA GLY A 99 -8.18 14.54 2.63
C GLY A 99 -7.99 16.01 3.00
N ILE A 100 -8.47 16.44 4.18
CA ILE A 100 -8.22 17.79 4.71
C ILE A 100 -6.72 18.01 4.92
N THR A 101 -6.03 17.05 5.55
CA THR A 101 -4.60 17.16 5.81
C THR A 101 -3.79 17.22 4.50
N SER A 102 -4.14 16.39 3.51
CA SER A 102 -3.53 16.43 2.18
C SER A 102 -3.76 17.78 1.51
N ALA A 103 -4.99 18.26 1.45
CA ALA A 103 -5.29 19.57 0.90
C ALA A 103 -4.54 20.71 1.62
N CYS A 104 -4.41 20.63 2.95
CA CYS A 104 -3.69 21.60 3.76
C CYS A 104 -2.17 21.59 3.55
N MET A 105 -1.61 20.59 2.85
CA MET A 105 -0.21 20.64 2.43
C MET A 105 0.13 21.88 1.61
N LEU A 106 -0.84 22.49 0.91
CA LEU A 106 -0.66 23.74 0.18
C LEU A 106 -0.15 24.90 1.05
N PHE A 107 -0.38 24.86 2.38
CA PHE A 107 0.08 25.87 3.33
C PHE A 107 1.48 25.64 3.88
N VAL A 108 2.13 24.55 3.54
CA VAL A 108 3.50 24.25 4.00
C VAL A 108 4.48 25.31 3.48
N ARG A 109 5.29 25.87 4.42
CA ARG A 109 6.29 26.91 4.14
C ARG A 109 7.65 26.62 4.79
N SER A 110 7.76 25.52 5.54
CA SER A 110 8.97 25.18 6.28
C SER A 110 9.14 23.68 6.44
N VAL A 111 10.35 23.21 6.71
CA VAL A 111 10.65 21.79 6.97
C VAL A 111 9.87 21.25 8.17
N PRO A 112 9.79 21.93 9.33
CA PRO A 112 8.96 21.44 10.44
C PRO A 112 7.48 21.29 10.08
N ALA A 113 6.90 22.24 9.31
CA ALA A 113 5.52 22.17 8.86
C ALA A 113 5.34 20.97 7.90
N PHE A 114 6.29 20.72 7.00
CA PHE A 114 6.29 19.56 6.12
C PHE A 114 6.27 18.26 6.93
N TYR A 115 7.14 18.12 7.92
CA TYR A 115 7.20 16.94 8.79
C TYR A 115 5.90 16.75 9.57
N ALA A 116 5.37 17.81 10.18
CA ALA A 116 4.12 17.75 10.92
C ALA A 116 2.94 17.30 10.05
N MET A 117 2.80 17.89 8.86
CA MET A 117 1.72 17.53 7.93
C MET A 117 1.86 16.09 7.43
N ARG A 118 3.07 15.65 7.05
CA ARG A 118 3.32 14.27 6.63
C ARG A 118 3.08 13.25 7.76
N PHE A 119 3.45 13.59 9.00
CA PHE A 119 3.16 12.75 10.17
C PHE A 119 1.65 12.66 10.40
N LEU A 120 0.93 13.79 10.41
CA LEU A 120 -0.53 13.81 10.57
C LEU A 120 -1.26 13.04 9.47
N LEU A 121 -0.77 13.14 8.23
CA LEU A 121 -1.31 12.35 7.12
C LEU A 121 -1.21 10.85 7.42
N GLY A 122 -0.07 10.38 7.94
CA GLY A 122 0.10 9.01 8.39
C GLY A 122 -0.83 8.62 9.53
N VAL A 123 -0.98 9.49 10.53
CA VAL A 123 -1.91 9.29 11.67
C VAL A 123 -3.36 9.12 11.20
N PHE A 124 -3.81 9.97 10.29
CA PHE A 124 -5.20 9.95 9.84
C PHE A 124 -5.49 8.85 8.82
N GLU A 125 -4.51 8.42 8.02
CA GLU A 125 -4.66 7.26 7.12
C GLU A 125 -4.55 5.92 7.86
N ALA A 126 -3.97 5.92 9.06
CA ALA A 126 -3.69 4.72 9.84
C ALA A 126 -4.95 3.88 10.09
N GLY A 127 -4.83 2.58 9.81
CA GLY A 127 -5.93 1.62 9.98
C GLY A 127 -6.86 1.49 8.78
N PHE A 128 -6.68 2.26 7.70
CA PHE A 128 -7.57 2.17 6.54
C PHE A 128 -7.46 0.82 5.82
N ALA A 129 -6.25 0.40 5.43
CA ALA A 129 -6.05 -0.86 4.71
C ALA A 129 -6.43 -2.11 5.55
N PRO A 130 -5.94 -2.31 6.81
CA PRO A 130 -6.37 -3.43 7.62
C PRO A 130 -7.86 -3.32 8.01
N GLY A 131 -8.38 -2.12 8.16
CA GLY A 131 -9.81 -1.89 8.38
C GLY A 131 -10.68 -2.37 7.21
N MET A 132 -10.23 -2.18 5.96
CA MET A 132 -10.92 -2.73 4.79
C MET A 132 -10.95 -4.26 4.80
N ILE A 133 -9.86 -4.91 5.17
CA ILE A 133 -9.82 -6.38 5.31
C ILE A 133 -10.83 -6.83 6.38
N PHE A 134 -10.84 -6.15 7.53
CA PHE A 134 -11.82 -6.43 8.59
C PHE A 134 -13.26 -6.19 8.12
N TYR A 135 -13.53 -5.12 7.37
CA TYR A 135 -14.85 -4.85 6.81
C TYR A 135 -15.28 -5.94 5.83
N LEU A 136 -14.41 -6.30 4.89
CA LEU A 136 -14.68 -7.35 3.90
C LEU A 136 -14.93 -8.71 4.57
N SER A 137 -14.28 -9.03 5.69
CA SER A 137 -14.50 -10.29 6.41
C SER A 137 -15.91 -10.42 6.99
N ARG A 138 -16.66 -9.33 7.11
CA ARG A 138 -18.07 -9.36 7.50
C ARG A 138 -19.04 -9.62 6.35
N TRP A 139 -18.55 -9.52 5.10
CA TRP A 139 -19.35 -9.66 3.87
C TRP A 139 -19.02 -10.93 3.10
N TYR A 140 -17.81 -11.45 3.26
CA TYR A 140 -17.30 -12.55 2.47
C TYR A 140 -16.79 -13.68 3.36
N GLY A 141 -17.31 -14.88 3.13
CA GLY A 141 -16.79 -16.10 3.72
C GLY A 141 -15.40 -16.46 3.17
N PRO A 142 -14.67 -17.40 3.80
CA PRO A 142 -13.29 -17.76 3.48
C PRO A 142 -13.04 -18.04 1.98
N SER A 143 -13.98 -18.71 1.31
CA SER A 143 -13.85 -19.08 -0.11
C SER A 143 -13.85 -17.90 -1.09
N ARG A 144 -14.38 -16.73 -0.70
CA ARG A 144 -14.51 -15.54 -1.54
C ARG A 144 -13.63 -14.38 -1.08
N MET A 145 -13.16 -14.41 0.15
CA MET A 145 -12.42 -13.33 0.81
C MET A 145 -11.16 -12.93 0.05
N ALA A 146 -10.34 -13.90 -0.36
CA ALA A 146 -9.11 -13.64 -1.09
C ALA A 146 -9.35 -12.86 -2.40
N ARG A 147 -10.42 -13.20 -3.13
CA ARG A 147 -10.78 -12.51 -4.37
C ARG A 147 -11.26 -11.08 -4.11
N ALA A 148 -12.06 -10.86 -3.07
CA ALA A 148 -12.54 -9.52 -2.71
C ALA A 148 -11.37 -8.61 -2.30
N ILE A 149 -10.46 -9.09 -1.47
CA ILE A 149 -9.23 -8.37 -1.10
C ILE A 149 -8.41 -8.04 -2.35
N ALA A 150 -8.14 -9.02 -3.21
CA ALA A 150 -7.34 -8.81 -4.41
C ALA A 150 -7.93 -7.72 -5.31
N MET A 151 -9.26 -7.68 -5.48
CA MET A 151 -9.93 -6.65 -6.29
C MET A 151 -9.73 -5.24 -5.71
N VAL A 152 -9.85 -5.06 -4.40
CA VAL A 152 -9.66 -3.74 -3.77
C VAL A 152 -8.19 -3.33 -3.79
N PHE A 153 -7.27 -4.26 -3.57
CA PHE A 153 -5.83 -3.97 -3.51
C PHE A 153 -5.16 -3.78 -4.88
N LEU A 154 -5.89 -4.02 -5.98
CA LEU A 154 -5.49 -3.54 -7.32
C LEU A 154 -5.30 -2.02 -7.37
N ALA A 155 -5.86 -1.29 -6.41
CA ALA A 155 -5.65 0.15 -6.25
C ALA A 155 -4.16 0.54 -6.18
N GLY A 156 -3.30 -0.29 -5.58
CA GLY A 156 -1.86 0.00 -5.48
C GLY A 156 -1.18 0.14 -6.85
N PRO A 157 -1.12 -0.91 -7.67
CA PRO A 157 -0.55 -0.82 -9.02
C PRO A 157 -1.27 0.22 -9.91
N ILE A 158 -2.60 0.29 -9.86
CA ILE A 158 -3.36 1.28 -10.64
C ILE A 158 -2.98 2.69 -10.22
N GLY A 159 -2.87 2.94 -8.89
CA GLY A 159 -2.45 4.23 -8.36
C GLY A 159 -1.04 4.63 -8.81
N GLY A 160 -0.11 3.67 -8.86
CA GLY A 160 1.23 3.90 -9.40
C GLY A 160 1.23 4.22 -10.90
N ILE A 161 0.36 3.57 -11.68
CA ILE A 161 0.23 3.82 -13.13
C ILE A 161 -0.38 5.21 -13.40
N VAL A 162 -1.44 5.56 -12.68
CA VAL A 162 -2.23 6.78 -12.93
C VAL A 162 -1.65 7.99 -12.21
N GLY A 163 -1.02 7.79 -11.04
CA GLY A 163 -0.55 8.87 -10.17
C GLY A 163 0.43 9.80 -10.84
N GLY A 164 1.45 9.26 -11.52
CA GLY A 164 2.44 10.06 -12.22
C GLY A 164 1.83 11.00 -13.27
N PRO A 165 1.09 10.49 -14.26
CA PRO A 165 0.42 11.34 -15.26
C PRO A 165 -0.54 12.37 -14.66
N VAL A 166 -1.34 11.99 -13.65
CA VAL A 166 -2.31 12.89 -13.01
C VAL A 166 -1.59 14.01 -12.27
N SER A 167 -0.63 13.68 -11.38
CA SER A 167 0.15 14.67 -10.63
C SER A 167 0.90 15.61 -11.57
N ALA A 168 1.54 15.08 -12.62
CA ALA A 168 2.26 15.88 -13.61
C ALA A 168 1.33 16.81 -14.40
N ALA A 169 0.15 16.32 -14.82
CA ALA A 169 -0.84 17.13 -15.51
C ALA A 169 -1.34 18.28 -14.64
N ILE A 170 -1.70 18.02 -13.38
CA ILE A 170 -2.14 19.06 -12.44
C ILE A 170 -1.03 20.09 -12.24
N MET A 171 0.18 19.63 -11.94
CA MET A 171 1.32 20.50 -11.66
C MET A 171 1.70 21.39 -12.85
N SER A 172 1.56 20.88 -14.09
CA SER A 172 1.91 21.64 -15.28
C SER A 172 0.81 22.60 -15.75
N THR A 173 -0.48 22.20 -15.61
CA THR A 173 -1.61 22.99 -16.16
C THR A 173 -2.12 24.06 -15.20
N LEU A 174 -1.95 23.86 -13.87
CA LEU A 174 -2.48 24.76 -12.84
C LEU A 174 -1.40 25.63 -12.19
N ALA A 175 -0.11 25.41 -12.47
CA ALA A 175 0.97 26.23 -11.92
C ALA A 175 0.75 27.73 -12.20
N GLY A 176 0.91 28.56 -11.16
CA GLY A 176 0.72 30.02 -11.22
C GLY A 176 -0.74 30.50 -11.13
N LYS A 177 -1.72 29.63 -11.33
CA LYS A 177 -3.14 30.00 -11.17
C LYS A 177 -3.44 30.31 -9.71
N ALA A 178 -4.18 31.37 -9.47
CA ALA A 178 -4.49 31.87 -8.12
C ALA A 178 -3.25 32.09 -7.21
N GLY A 179 -2.08 32.33 -7.81
CA GLY A 179 -0.81 32.55 -7.08
C GLY A 179 -0.23 31.29 -6.43
N LEU A 180 -0.75 30.10 -6.75
CA LEU A 180 -0.28 28.84 -6.20
C LEU A 180 0.70 28.14 -7.14
N ALA A 181 1.75 27.50 -6.56
CA ALA A 181 2.66 26.63 -7.28
C ALA A 181 1.97 25.34 -7.73
N GLY A 182 2.52 24.65 -8.74
CA GLY A 182 1.93 23.41 -9.25
C GLY A 182 1.78 22.31 -8.19
N TRP A 183 2.77 22.15 -7.31
CA TRP A 183 2.73 21.18 -6.22
C TRP A 183 1.62 21.48 -5.18
N GLN A 184 1.28 22.75 -4.97
CA GLN A 184 0.19 23.16 -4.08
C GLN A 184 -1.16 22.78 -4.68
N TRP A 185 -1.35 23.01 -5.98
CA TRP A 185 -2.52 22.57 -6.71
C TRP A 185 -2.66 21.04 -6.70
N MET A 186 -1.56 20.32 -6.84
CA MET A 186 -1.57 18.85 -6.83
C MET A 186 -2.13 18.33 -5.50
N PHE A 187 -1.63 18.76 -4.35
CA PHE A 187 -2.15 18.34 -3.05
C PHE A 187 -3.61 18.74 -2.85
N LEU A 188 -4.00 19.93 -3.30
CA LEU A 188 -5.39 20.37 -3.19
C LEU A 188 -6.32 19.51 -4.03
N VAL A 189 -6.01 19.31 -5.32
CA VAL A 189 -6.87 18.58 -6.27
C VAL A 189 -6.93 17.09 -5.97
N GLU A 190 -5.85 16.48 -5.50
CA GLU A 190 -5.81 15.06 -5.13
C GLU A 190 -6.38 14.80 -3.73
N GLY A 191 -6.31 15.77 -2.80
CA GLY A 191 -6.86 15.65 -1.46
C GLY A 191 -8.38 15.87 -1.38
N LEU A 192 -8.94 16.78 -2.19
CA LEU A 192 -10.38 17.07 -2.17
C LEU A 192 -11.28 15.86 -2.45
N PRO A 193 -11.00 14.98 -3.43
CA PRO A 193 -11.80 13.78 -3.65
C PRO A 193 -11.86 12.85 -2.44
N CYS A 194 -10.82 12.81 -1.61
CA CYS A 194 -10.81 12.01 -0.39
C CYS A 194 -11.87 12.52 0.60
N ILE A 195 -12.05 13.84 0.72
CA ILE A 195 -13.09 14.45 1.57
C ILE A 195 -14.48 14.06 1.04
N VAL A 196 -14.68 14.18 -0.27
CA VAL A 196 -15.95 13.80 -0.93
C VAL A 196 -16.26 12.31 -0.71
N LEU A 197 -15.27 11.45 -0.91
CA LEU A 197 -15.40 10.00 -0.67
C LEU A 197 -15.65 9.70 0.81
N GLY A 198 -15.04 10.44 1.72
CA GLY A 198 -15.29 10.33 3.16
C GLY A 198 -16.73 10.67 3.51
N ILE A 199 -17.27 11.75 2.97
CA ILE A 199 -18.68 12.14 3.14
C ILE A 199 -19.59 11.08 2.49
N ALA A 200 -19.26 10.63 1.27
CA ALA A 200 -20.01 9.58 0.60
C ALA A 200 -20.02 8.27 1.40
N THR A 201 -18.94 7.95 2.10
CA THR A 201 -18.87 6.77 2.97
C THR A 201 -19.97 6.78 4.04
N PHE A 202 -20.25 7.94 4.65
CA PHE A 202 -21.34 8.06 5.63
C PHE A 202 -22.73 7.83 5.04
N LEU A 203 -22.92 8.05 3.76
CA LEU A 203 -24.20 7.90 3.07
C LEU A 203 -24.38 6.53 2.43
N TYR A 204 -23.29 5.94 1.96
CA TYR A 204 -23.33 4.78 1.07
C TYR A 204 -22.95 3.46 1.73
N LEU A 205 -21.98 3.45 2.68
CA LEU A 205 -21.40 2.23 3.21
C LEU A 205 -22.18 1.72 4.44
N PRO A 206 -22.81 0.53 4.40
CA PRO A 206 -23.38 -0.08 5.59
C PRO A 206 -22.29 -0.71 6.46
N ASP A 207 -22.43 -0.71 7.78
CA ASP A 207 -21.43 -1.27 8.70
C ASP A 207 -21.31 -2.80 8.60
N ARG A 208 -22.43 -3.49 8.31
CA ARG A 208 -22.54 -4.94 8.21
C ARG A 208 -23.74 -5.31 7.32
N PRO A 209 -23.84 -6.57 6.88
CA PRO A 209 -24.96 -7.02 6.05
C PRO A 209 -26.33 -6.75 6.65
N ALA A 210 -26.48 -6.90 7.97
CA ALA A 210 -27.73 -6.63 8.70
C ALA A 210 -28.25 -5.19 8.49
N ASP A 211 -27.34 -4.21 8.34
CA ASP A 211 -27.68 -2.79 8.19
C ASP A 211 -27.92 -2.39 6.71
N ALA A 212 -27.78 -3.33 5.77
CA ALA A 212 -27.96 -3.08 4.35
C ALA A 212 -29.44 -3.14 3.95
N ALA A 213 -30.06 -1.98 3.70
CA ALA A 213 -31.48 -1.87 3.30
C ALA A 213 -31.78 -2.49 1.93
N TRP A 214 -30.77 -2.73 1.09
CA TRP A 214 -30.91 -3.30 -0.25
C TRP A 214 -30.82 -4.84 -0.27
N LEU A 215 -30.62 -5.50 0.89
CA LEU A 215 -30.66 -6.94 1.07
C LEU A 215 -31.96 -7.37 1.74
N SER A 216 -32.53 -8.48 1.26
CA SER A 216 -33.62 -9.17 1.94
C SER A 216 -33.12 -9.89 3.20
N ASP A 217 -34.04 -10.22 4.11
CA ASP A 217 -33.67 -10.92 5.34
C ASP A 217 -33.11 -12.33 5.07
N ASP A 218 -33.55 -13.00 4.01
CA ASP A 218 -33.00 -14.29 3.58
C ASP A 218 -31.55 -14.14 3.08
N GLU A 219 -31.26 -13.11 2.30
CA GLU A 219 -29.91 -12.81 1.82
C GLU A 219 -28.96 -12.44 2.95
N LYS A 220 -29.43 -11.68 3.95
CA LYS A 220 -28.65 -11.38 5.17
C LYS A 220 -28.28 -12.64 5.93
N ARG A 221 -29.28 -13.54 6.14
CA ARG A 221 -29.03 -14.84 6.78
C ARG A 221 -28.05 -15.72 6.00
N GLN A 222 -28.16 -15.71 4.67
CA GLN A 222 -27.21 -16.47 3.84
C GLN A 222 -25.79 -15.94 3.97
N ILE A 223 -25.57 -14.61 3.97
CA ILE A 223 -24.26 -14.02 4.17
C ILE A 223 -23.71 -14.38 5.56
N GLU A 224 -24.52 -14.27 6.61
CA GLU A 224 -24.13 -14.67 7.98
C GLU A 224 -23.73 -16.14 8.06
N ALA A 225 -24.43 -17.02 7.38
CA ALA A 225 -24.09 -18.44 7.32
C ALA A 225 -22.78 -18.70 6.55
N ASP A 226 -22.56 -17.98 5.43
CA ASP A 226 -21.33 -18.09 4.63
C ASP A 226 -20.09 -17.53 5.33
N VAL A 227 -20.25 -16.46 6.09
CA VAL A 227 -19.17 -15.85 6.90
C VAL A 227 -18.82 -16.72 8.10
N GLY A 228 -19.82 -17.38 8.70
CA GLY A 228 -19.66 -18.20 9.91
C GLY A 228 -19.50 -17.37 11.18
N ALA A 229 -19.51 -18.04 12.32
CA ALA A 229 -19.25 -17.40 13.60
C ALA A 229 -17.79 -16.94 13.69
N PRO A 230 -17.51 -15.74 14.23
CA PRO A 230 -16.14 -15.32 14.49
C PRO A 230 -15.48 -16.35 15.42
N GLU A 231 -14.41 -16.98 14.96
CA GLU A 231 -13.64 -17.86 15.84
C GLU A 231 -13.04 -17.02 16.98
N ALA A 232 -13.56 -17.23 18.19
CA ALA A 232 -13.05 -16.60 19.39
C ALA A 232 -11.70 -17.24 19.76
N HIS A 233 -10.64 -16.67 19.26
CA HIS A 233 -9.30 -17.16 19.54
C HIS A 233 -8.64 -16.34 20.64
N ALA A 234 -8.69 -16.87 21.86
CA ALA A 234 -7.83 -16.44 22.96
C ALA A 234 -6.40 -16.94 22.70
N THR A 235 -5.55 -16.09 22.13
CA THR A 235 -4.14 -16.43 21.90
C THR A 235 -3.20 -15.71 22.80
N SER A 236 -2.20 -16.42 23.27
CA SER A 236 -1.06 -15.81 23.95
C SER A 236 -0.18 -15.11 22.93
N PHE A 237 -0.39 -13.81 22.72
CA PHE A 237 0.49 -12.94 21.94
C PHE A 237 1.96 -13.04 22.40
N ARG A 238 2.17 -13.44 23.66
CA ARG A 238 3.50 -13.65 24.25
C ARG A 238 4.32 -14.74 23.55
N SER A 239 3.69 -15.77 22.98
CA SER A 239 4.40 -16.82 22.23
C SER A 239 4.96 -16.29 20.91
N VAL A 240 4.22 -15.41 20.24
CA VAL A 240 4.63 -14.76 18.99
C VAL A 240 5.82 -13.84 19.19
N LEU A 241 5.84 -13.07 20.29
CA LEU A 241 6.94 -12.17 20.63
C LEU A 241 8.26 -12.90 20.89
N ARG A 242 8.22 -14.21 21.16
CA ARG A 242 9.42 -15.03 21.39
C ARG A 242 9.88 -15.80 20.16
N ASP A 243 9.09 -15.83 19.11
CA ASP A 243 9.42 -16.58 17.91
C ASP A 243 10.40 -15.81 17.02
N ARG A 244 11.65 -16.25 16.98
CA ARG A 244 12.72 -15.66 16.16
C ARG A 244 12.35 -15.57 14.68
N LYS A 245 11.57 -16.51 14.15
CA LYS A 245 11.21 -16.53 12.73
C LYS A 245 10.22 -15.42 12.37
N VAL A 246 9.38 -15.01 13.31
CA VAL A 246 8.50 -13.85 13.14
C VAL A 246 9.32 -12.59 12.90
N TYR A 247 10.40 -12.39 13.63
CA TYR A 247 11.30 -11.26 13.44
C TYR A 247 12.08 -11.36 12.13
N VAL A 248 12.53 -12.54 11.73
CA VAL A 248 13.19 -12.75 10.43
C VAL A 248 12.24 -12.34 9.28
N LEU A 249 10.97 -12.76 9.33
CA LEU A 249 9.97 -12.36 8.35
C LEU A 249 9.68 -10.85 8.44
N ALA A 250 9.60 -10.29 9.64
CA ALA A 250 9.37 -8.86 9.84
C ALA A 250 10.49 -8.01 9.23
N PHE A 251 11.75 -8.38 9.45
CA PHE A 251 12.89 -7.68 8.85
C PHE A 251 13.04 -7.93 7.35
N ALA A 252 12.67 -9.11 6.86
CA ALA A 252 12.59 -9.36 5.41
C ALA A 252 11.55 -8.43 4.77
N TYR A 253 10.39 -8.30 5.38
CA TYR A 253 9.34 -7.39 4.91
C TYR A 253 9.76 -5.93 5.01
N PHE A 254 10.46 -5.55 6.09
CA PHE A 254 11.10 -4.23 6.23
C PHE A 254 12.00 -3.91 5.03
N CYS A 255 12.86 -4.83 4.61
CA CYS A 255 13.75 -4.62 3.48
C CYS A 255 13.00 -4.45 2.16
N ILE A 256 11.95 -5.25 1.94
CA ILE A 256 11.08 -5.13 0.74
C ILE A 256 10.39 -3.76 0.74
N ILE A 257 9.78 -3.36 1.84
CA ILE A 257 9.04 -2.10 1.97
C ILE A 257 9.97 -0.89 1.87
N ALA A 258 11.15 -0.95 2.51
CA ALA A 258 12.15 0.11 2.40
C ALA A 258 12.55 0.35 0.94
N SER A 259 12.78 -0.73 0.18
CA SER A 259 13.17 -0.65 -1.23
C SER A 259 12.01 -0.15 -2.12
N ILE A 260 10.78 -0.62 -1.89
CA ILE A 260 9.59 -0.17 -2.63
C ILE A 260 9.37 1.33 -2.45
N TYR A 261 9.35 1.83 -1.22
CA TYR A 261 9.08 3.25 -0.97
C TYR A 261 10.29 4.15 -1.27
N ALA A 262 11.52 3.63 -1.20
CA ALA A 262 12.69 4.30 -1.73
C ALA A 262 12.51 4.64 -3.22
N ILE A 263 12.13 3.65 -4.04
CA ILE A 263 11.83 3.89 -5.45
C ILE A 263 10.60 4.80 -5.60
N SER A 264 9.49 4.49 -4.97
CA SER A 264 8.22 5.21 -5.19
C SER A 264 8.36 6.71 -4.96
N PHE A 265 9.12 7.13 -3.95
CA PHE A 265 9.24 8.54 -3.61
C PHE A 265 10.37 9.25 -4.38
N TRP A 266 11.38 8.50 -4.84
CA TRP A 266 12.52 9.10 -5.53
C TRP A 266 12.48 8.94 -7.05
N LEU A 267 11.63 8.07 -7.59
CA LEU A 267 11.53 7.78 -9.03
C LEU A 267 11.40 9.04 -9.91
N PRO A 268 10.47 9.99 -9.61
CA PRO A 268 10.37 11.21 -10.41
C PRO A 268 11.67 12.04 -10.40
N ALA A 269 12.30 12.15 -9.21
CA ALA A 269 13.55 12.91 -9.07
C ALA A 269 14.73 12.23 -9.77
N ILE A 270 14.78 10.88 -9.74
CA ILE A 270 15.82 10.11 -10.44
C ILE A 270 15.69 10.33 -11.95
N LEU A 271 14.49 10.20 -12.51
CA LEU A 271 14.25 10.37 -13.95
C LEU A 271 14.46 11.83 -14.41
N LYS A 272 14.07 12.81 -13.58
CA LYS A 272 14.36 14.23 -13.85
C LYS A 272 15.86 14.48 -13.92
N ALA A 273 16.66 13.90 -13.04
CA ALA A 273 18.12 14.00 -13.06
C ALA A 273 18.75 13.41 -14.32
N GLN A 274 18.06 12.51 -15.04
CA GLN A 274 18.49 11.98 -16.34
C GLN A 274 18.14 12.87 -17.53
N GLY A 275 17.76 14.15 -17.30
CA GLY A 275 17.52 15.13 -18.35
C GLY A 275 16.06 15.22 -18.83
N VAL A 276 15.10 14.56 -18.16
CA VAL A 276 13.68 14.69 -18.51
C VAL A 276 13.17 16.04 -18.00
N SER A 277 13.02 17.03 -18.90
CA SER A 277 12.61 18.39 -18.56
C SER A 277 11.08 18.55 -18.44
N SER A 278 10.31 17.84 -19.28
CA SER A 278 8.85 17.91 -19.30
C SER A 278 8.23 17.13 -18.15
N LEU A 279 7.42 17.77 -17.30
CA LEU A 279 6.66 17.11 -16.23
C LEU A 279 5.68 16.06 -16.78
N ILE A 280 5.03 16.34 -17.90
CA ILE A 280 4.09 15.40 -18.55
C ILE A 280 4.81 14.13 -18.99
N THR A 281 5.95 14.29 -19.68
CA THR A 281 6.79 13.15 -20.09
C THR A 281 7.27 12.35 -18.88
N LEU A 282 7.68 13.05 -17.82
CA LEU A 282 8.10 12.44 -16.57
C LEU A 282 6.98 11.63 -15.92
N GLY A 283 5.75 12.17 -15.92
CA GLY A 283 4.56 11.47 -15.43
C GLY A 283 4.34 10.12 -16.14
N TRP A 284 4.42 10.11 -17.47
CA TRP A 284 4.29 8.89 -18.26
C TRP A 284 5.44 7.90 -18.02
N TYR A 285 6.67 8.39 -17.91
CA TYR A 285 7.81 7.52 -17.63
C TYR A 285 7.73 6.87 -16.25
N THR A 286 7.19 7.56 -15.25
CA THR A 286 6.98 6.97 -13.92
C THR A 286 5.90 5.90 -13.90
N SER A 287 4.99 5.86 -14.86
CA SER A 287 3.97 4.80 -14.99
C SER A 287 4.55 3.48 -15.48
N ILE A 288 5.59 3.51 -16.32
CA ILE A 288 6.16 2.31 -16.95
C ILE A 288 6.58 1.25 -15.91
N PRO A 289 7.33 1.58 -14.85
CA PRO A 289 7.68 0.64 -13.79
C PRO A 289 6.47 -0.02 -13.11
N TYR A 290 5.38 0.72 -12.92
CA TYR A 290 4.19 0.19 -12.27
C TYR A 290 3.35 -0.71 -13.18
N VAL A 291 3.35 -0.45 -14.50
CA VAL A 291 2.75 -1.39 -15.47
C VAL A 291 3.50 -2.73 -15.41
N ALA A 292 4.84 -2.69 -15.45
CA ALA A 292 5.65 -3.90 -15.33
C ALA A 292 5.43 -4.59 -13.96
N ALA A 293 5.32 -3.83 -12.88
CA ALA A 293 5.01 -4.35 -11.55
C ALA A 293 3.67 -5.10 -11.53
N ALA A 294 2.61 -4.53 -12.10
CA ALA A 294 1.30 -5.17 -12.19
C ALA A 294 1.36 -6.51 -12.92
N VAL A 295 2.03 -6.55 -14.08
CA VAL A 295 2.26 -7.79 -14.84
C VAL A 295 3.05 -8.80 -14.01
N GLY A 296 4.14 -8.34 -13.39
CA GLY A 296 5.01 -9.17 -12.54
C GLY A 296 4.28 -9.79 -11.36
N MET A 297 3.45 -9.01 -10.66
CA MET A 297 2.64 -9.48 -9.54
C MET A 297 1.69 -10.61 -9.96
N LEU A 298 0.96 -10.42 -11.06
CA LEU A 298 0.02 -11.43 -11.57
C LEU A 298 0.74 -12.70 -12.00
N TYR A 299 1.87 -12.58 -12.70
CA TYR A 299 2.67 -13.72 -13.13
C TYR A 299 3.23 -14.50 -11.93
N MET A 300 3.90 -13.80 -11.01
CA MET A 300 4.59 -14.43 -9.88
C MET A 300 3.60 -15.04 -8.88
N GLY A 301 2.48 -14.37 -8.61
CA GLY A 301 1.42 -14.90 -7.75
C GLY A 301 0.87 -16.22 -8.31
N ARG A 302 0.45 -16.24 -9.59
CA ARG A 302 -0.05 -17.46 -10.24
C ARG A 302 0.97 -18.59 -10.29
N ARG A 303 2.23 -18.26 -10.56
CA ARG A 303 3.30 -19.25 -10.62
C ARG A 303 3.58 -19.88 -9.26
N SER A 304 3.68 -19.04 -8.22
CA SER A 304 3.88 -19.48 -6.84
C SER A 304 2.72 -20.35 -6.35
N ASP A 305 1.47 -19.99 -6.68
CA ASP A 305 0.29 -20.78 -6.34
C ASP A 305 0.29 -22.14 -7.04
N ARG A 306 0.60 -22.16 -8.33
CA ARG A 306 0.65 -23.42 -9.11
C ARG A 306 1.69 -24.41 -8.62
N LEU A 307 2.85 -23.91 -8.19
CA LEU A 307 3.96 -24.73 -7.75
C LEU A 307 3.94 -25.03 -6.25
N GLY A 308 3.03 -24.39 -5.49
CA GLY A 308 2.97 -24.52 -4.02
C GLY A 308 4.25 -24.08 -3.31
N GLU A 309 5.07 -23.24 -3.98
CA GLU A 309 6.37 -22.82 -3.47
C GLU A 309 6.39 -21.29 -3.29
N ARG A 310 6.64 -20.82 -2.08
CA ARG A 310 6.61 -19.40 -1.73
C ARG A 310 8.00 -18.79 -1.54
N ARG A 311 8.91 -19.55 -0.94
CA ARG A 311 10.21 -19.06 -0.49
C ARG A 311 11.07 -18.57 -1.64
N PHE A 312 11.29 -19.40 -2.66
CA PHE A 312 12.10 -19.03 -3.83
C PHE A 312 11.41 -17.99 -4.69
N HIS A 313 10.06 -18.07 -4.83
CA HIS A 313 9.28 -17.08 -5.58
C HIS A 313 9.25 -15.69 -4.92
N CYS A 314 9.59 -15.59 -3.64
CA CYS A 314 9.79 -14.32 -2.95
C CYS A 314 11.27 -13.90 -2.96
N ALA A 315 12.18 -14.79 -2.59
CA ALA A 315 13.59 -14.46 -2.39
C ALA A 315 14.35 -14.18 -3.70
N VAL A 316 14.07 -14.93 -4.78
CA VAL A 316 14.74 -14.72 -6.08
C VAL A 316 14.44 -13.34 -6.67
N PRO A 317 13.17 -12.89 -6.74
CA PRO A 317 12.89 -11.51 -7.15
C PRO A 317 13.54 -10.45 -6.25
N ALA A 318 13.58 -10.65 -4.92
CA ALA A 318 14.27 -9.73 -4.02
C ALA A 318 15.78 -9.68 -4.29
N ALA A 319 16.42 -10.80 -4.55
CA ALA A 319 17.83 -10.87 -4.96
C ALA A 319 18.06 -10.22 -6.34
N ALA A 320 17.15 -10.46 -7.29
CA ALA A 320 17.20 -9.80 -8.58
C ALA A 320 17.10 -8.27 -8.44
N ALA A 321 16.22 -7.77 -7.57
CA ALA A 321 16.11 -6.33 -7.29
C ALA A 321 17.44 -5.77 -6.74
N ALA A 322 18.14 -6.51 -5.88
CA ALA A 322 19.46 -6.10 -5.38
C ALA A 322 20.50 -5.94 -6.52
N LEU A 323 20.59 -6.93 -7.41
CA LEU A 323 21.47 -6.86 -8.56
C LEU A 323 21.10 -5.68 -9.49
N LEU A 324 19.81 -5.52 -9.78
CA LEU A 324 19.31 -4.46 -10.67
C LEU A 324 19.53 -3.05 -10.09
N PHE A 325 19.42 -2.87 -8.77
CA PHE A 325 19.82 -1.63 -8.09
C PHE A 325 21.31 -1.33 -8.26
N ALA A 326 22.16 -2.34 -8.09
CA ALA A 326 23.60 -2.18 -8.26
C ALA A 326 23.96 -1.84 -9.72
N LEU A 327 23.32 -2.48 -10.69
CA LEU A 327 23.47 -2.13 -12.11
C LEU A 327 22.95 -0.71 -12.40
N CYS A 328 21.83 -0.30 -11.80
CA CYS A 328 21.30 1.04 -11.96
C CYS A 328 22.25 2.11 -11.44
N ALA A 329 22.99 1.83 -10.36
CA ALA A 329 24.02 2.73 -9.85
C ALA A 329 25.18 2.96 -10.86
N ALA A 330 25.39 2.03 -11.79
CA ALA A 330 26.45 2.12 -12.79
C ALA A 330 26.00 2.78 -14.12
N THR A 331 24.72 3.13 -14.30
CA THR A 331 24.20 3.67 -15.56
C THR A 331 24.64 5.11 -15.87
N GLY A 332 25.19 5.82 -14.88
CA GLY A 332 25.53 7.25 -15.04
C GLY A 332 24.30 8.09 -15.36
N ASN A 333 24.47 9.02 -16.32
CA ASN A 333 23.41 9.96 -16.75
C ASN A 333 22.72 9.49 -18.05
N HIS A 334 22.38 8.21 -18.16
CA HIS A 334 21.70 7.65 -19.34
C HIS A 334 20.27 7.27 -19.03
N LEU A 335 19.30 8.00 -19.57
CA LEU A 335 17.86 7.82 -19.29
C LEU A 335 17.36 6.41 -19.62
N ALA A 336 17.64 5.90 -20.82
CA ALA A 336 17.06 4.63 -21.27
C ALA A 336 17.48 3.43 -20.40
N PRO A 337 18.77 3.18 -20.11
CA PRO A 337 19.15 2.10 -19.21
C PRO A 337 18.67 2.33 -17.78
N THR A 338 18.68 3.57 -17.27
CA THR A 338 18.16 3.88 -15.93
C THR A 338 16.69 3.54 -15.82
N LEU A 339 15.85 3.99 -16.77
CA LEU A 339 14.41 3.69 -16.80
C LEU A 339 14.15 2.19 -16.92
N ALA A 340 14.88 1.50 -17.80
CA ALA A 340 14.74 0.04 -17.96
C ALA A 340 15.07 -0.71 -16.67
N LEU A 341 16.19 -0.37 -16.02
CA LEU A 341 16.59 -1.02 -14.78
C LEU A 341 15.65 -0.69 -13.62
N LEU A 342 15.20 0.57 -13.46
CA LEU A 342 14.21 0.92 -12.45
C LEU A 342 12.86 0.24 -12.70
N THR A 343 12.49 0.00 -13.95
CA THR A 343 11.31 -0.78 -14.33
C THR A 343 11.44 -2.23 -13.83
N LEU A 344 12.58 -2.86 -14.09
CA LEU A 344 12.84 -4.22 -13.64
C LEU A 344 12.98 -4.33 -12.11
N VAL A 345 13.62 -3.35 -11.46
CA VAL A 345 13.68 -3.26 -9.98
C VAL A 345 12.27 -3.21 -9.40
N THR A 346 11.44 -2.30 -9.89
CA THR A 346 10.07 -2.12 -9.40
C THR A 346 9.27 -3.41 -9.60
N MET A 347 9.33 -4.01 -10.79
CA MET A 347 8.68 -5.29 -11.07
C MET A 347 9.14 -6.38 -10.08
N ALA A 348 10.44 -6.54 -9.87
CA ALA A 348 11.00 -7.56 -8.99
C ALA A 348 10.57 -7.35 -7.52
N LEU A 349 10.60 -6.11 -7.02
CA LEU A 349 10.16 -5.78 -5.65
C LEU A 349 8.67 -6.09 -5.45
N TRP A 350 7.81 -5.74 -6.40
CA TRP A 350 6.38 -6.03 -6.31
C TRP A 350 6.06 -7.51 -6.47
N MET A 351 6.84 -8.27 -7.25
CA MET A 351 6.77 -9.73 -7.28
C MET A 351 7.08 -10.31 -5.90
N ALA A 352 8.18 -9.89 -5.27
CA ALA A 352 8.57 -10.32 -3.93
C ALA A 352 7.49 -9.96 -2.89
N TYR A 353 6.97 -8.73 -2.93
CA TYR A 353 5.91 -8.25 -2.06
C TYR A 353 4.64 -9.11 -2.13
N THR A 354 4.21 -9.44 -3.36
CA THR A 354 2.99 -10.23 -3.57
C THR A 354 3.10 -11.62 -2.97
N VAL A 355 4.21 -12.29 -3.19
CA VAL A 355 4.42 -13.66 -2.67
C VAL A 355 4.73 -13.65 -1.17
N PHE A 356 5.35 -12.59 -0.67
CA PHE A 356 5.70 -12.48 0.76
C PHE A 356 4.48 -12.71 1.65
N TRP A 357 3.33 -12.10 1.34
CA TRP A 357 2.14 -12.20 2.18
C TRP A 357 1.47 -13.58 2.19
N ALA A 358 1.89 -14.49 1.30
CA ALA A 358 1.49 -15.89 1.40
C ALA A 358 2.33 -16.70 2.41
N ILE A 359 3.52 -16.20 2.82
CA ILE A 359 4.43 -16.92 3.72
C ILE A 359 3.98 -16.91 5.19
N PRO A 360 3.65 -15.75 5.83
CA PRO A 360 3.29 -15.71 7.23
C PRO A 360 2.12 -16.62 7.62
N PRO A 361 1.01 -16.72 6.86
CA PRO A 361 -0.10 -17.62 7.20
C PRO A 361 0.25 -19.10 7.09
N GLU A 362 1.18 -19.49 6.21
CA GLU A 362 1.65 -20.87 6.12
C GLU A 362 2.51 -21.26 7.33
N TYR A 363 3.25 -20.29 7.87
CA TYR A 363 4.18 -20.51 8.98
C TYR A 363 3.52 -20.33 10.35
N ILE A 364 2.77 -19.24 10.54
CA ILE A 364 2.13 -18.90 11.83
C ILE A 364 0.70 -19.42 11.78
N LYS A 365 0.48 -20.60 12.36
CA LYS A 365 -0.85 -21.24 12.42
C LYS A 365 -1.53 -21.02 13.77
N GLY A 366 -2.84 -21.21 13.76
CA GLY A 366 -3.65 -21.17 14.98
C GLY A 366 -3.84 -19.73 15.49
N PRO A 367 -4.23 -19.62 16.74
CA PRO A 367 -4.68 -18.39 17.36
C PRO A 367 -3.61 -17.26 17.41
N ALA A 368 -2.29 -17.60 17.35
CA ALA A 368 -1.18 -16.63 17.31
C ALA A 368 -0.99 -15.94 15.96
N ALA A 369 -1.63 -16.45 14.90
CA ALA A 369 -1.40 -15.96 13.52
C ALA A 369 -1.71 -14.47 13.35
N ALA A 370 -2.86 -14.01 13.87
CA ALA A 370 -3.26 -12.60 13.74
C ALA A 370 -2.25 -11.65 14.40
N GLY A 371 -1.79 -11.96 15.62
CA GLY A 371 -0.78 -11.16 16.31
C GLY A 371 0.58 -11.18 15.63
N GLY A 372 0.99 -12.34 15.09
CA GLY A 372 2.26 -12.47 14.36
C GLY A 372 2.26 -11.69 13.04
N ILE A 373 1.18 -11.80 12.29
CA ILE A 373 0.99 -11.04 11.03
C ILE A 373 0.99 -9.54 11.33
N ALA A 374 0.31 -9.08 12.38
CA ALA A 374 0.29 -7.69 12.78
C ALA A 374 1.71 -7.20 13.18
N LEU A 375 2.47 -7.98 13.93
CA LEU A 375 3.84 -7.63 14.31
C LEU A 375 4.76 -7.53 13.08
N ILE A 376 4.66 -8.50 12.15
CA ILE A 376 5.40 -8.48 10.88
C ILE A 376 5.05 -7.21 10.08
N ASN A 377 3.77 -6.88 9.99
CA ASN A 377 3.30 -5.69 9.27
C ASN A 377 3.85 -4.40 9.90
N THR A 378 3.72 -4.25 11.21
CA THR A 378 4.17 -3.06 11.96
C THR A 378 5.66 -2.82 11.79
N ILE A 379 6.49 -3.84 12.03
CA ILE A 379 7.94 -3.74 11.86
C ILE A 379 8.28 -3.49 10.38
N GLY A 380 7.67 -4.23 9.48
CA GLY A 380 7.95 -4.12 8.05
C GLY A 380 7.60 -2.76 7.47
N LEU A 381 6.44 -2.19 7.83
CA LEU A 381 6.02 -0.87 7.36
C LEU A 381 6.94 0.27 7.82
N SER A 382 7.68 0.10 8.93
CA SER A 382 8.70 1.07 9.33
C SER A 382 9.81 1.25 8.29
N GLY A 383 10.03 0.26 7.41
CA GLY A 383 10.91 0.37 6.25
C GLY A 383 10.53 1.52 5.30
N GLY A 384 9.25 1.86 5.24
CA GLY A 384 8.75 3.01 4.46
C GLY A 384 9.29 4.36 4.95
N PHE A 385 9.69 4.46 6.21
CA PHE A 385 10.46 5.61 6.72
C PHE A 385 11.94 5.51 6.34
N TRP A 386 12.58 4.39 6.66
CA TRP A 386 14.01 4.24 6.53
C TRP A 386 14.52 4.25 5.09
N GLY A 387 13.79 3.67 4.14
CA GLY A 387 14.20 3.64 2.74
C GLY A 387 14.34 5.03 2.12
N PRO A 388 13.30 5.85 2.08
CA PRO A 388 13.38 7.22 1.54
C PRO A 388 14.33 8.13 2.31
N ALA A 389 14.36 8.03 3.64
CA ALA A 389 15.26 8.82 4.49
C ALA A 389 16.74 8.48 4.22
N ALA A 390 17.07 7.19 4.09
CA ALA A 390 18.42 6.74 3.77
C ALA A 390 18.90 7.28 2.43
N ILE A 391 18.06 7.24 1.37
CA ILE A 391 18.42 7.85 0.08
C ILE A 391 18.71 9.34 0.26
N GLY A 392 17.86 10.06 0.98
CA GLY A 392 18.04 11.50 1.21
C GLY A 392 19.32 11.82 1.93
N TRP A 393 19.63 11.12 3.02
CA TRP A 393 20.86 11.32 3.80
C TRP A 393 22.12 10.98 2.99
N ILE A 394 22.13 9.80 2.35
CA ILE A 394 23.29 9.37 1.56
C ILE A 394 23.54 10.32 0.39
N LYS A 395 22.47 10.72 -0.32
CA LYS A 395 22.58 11.65 -1.45
C LYS A 395 23.10 13.02 -0.99
N THR A 396 22.64 13.54 0.16
CA THR A 396 23.12 14.81 0.71
C THR A 396 24.60 14.72 1.11
N ALA A 397 25.02 13.61 1.71
CA ALA A 397 26.40 13.41 2.16
C ALA A 397 27.37 13.14 1.00
N ALA A 398 26.95 12.34 0.01
CA ALA A 398 27.81 11.92 -1.10
C ALA A 398 27.75 12.84 -2.33
N GLY A 399 26.78 13.78 -2.40
CA GLY A 399 26.55 14.64 -3.55
C GLY A 399 26.00 13.92 -4.78
N SER A 400 25.77 12.59 -4.70
CA SER A 400 25.29 11.78 -5.82
C SER A 400 24.31 10.68 -5.38
N LEU A 401 23.56 10.16 -6.33
CA LEU A 401 22.56 9.12 -6.07
C LEU A 401 23.17 7.71 -6.04
N GLN A 402 24.31 7.49 -6.67
CA GLN A 402 24.93 6.17 -6.82
C GLN A 402 25.10 5.42 -5.49
N PRO A 403 25.70 6.01 -4.43
CA PRO A 403 25.85 5.31 -3.15
C PRO A 403 24.51 4.96 -2.50
N ALA A 404 23.46 5.77 -2.73
CA ALA A 404 22.12 5.49 -2.22
C ALA A 404 21.49 4.28 -2.92
N LEU A 405 21.67 4.14 -4.25
CA LEU A 405 21.20 2.96 -4.99
C LEU A 405 21.96 1.70 -4.56
N LEU A 406 23.27 1.79 -4.31
CA LEU A 406 24.06 0.67 -3.78
C LEU A 406 23.61 0.27 -2.36
N ALA A 407 23.25 1.25 -1.52
CA ALA A 407 22.68 0.96 -0.21
C ALA A 407 21.34 0.21 -0.32
N MET A 408 20.47 0.60 -1.26
CA MET A 408 19.22 -0.12 -1.53
C MET A 408 19.46 -1.52 -2.12
N ALA A 409 20.52 -1.70 -2.90
CA ALA A 409 20.95 -3.02 -3.33
C ALA A 409 21.31 -3.91 -2.13
N GLY A 410 22.09 -3.37 -1.17
CA GLY A 410 22.41 -4.07 0.08
C GLY A 410 21.17 -4.42 0.91
N VAL A 411 20.25 -3.48 1.08
CA VAL A 411 18.98 -3.71 1.80
C VAL A 411 18.17 -4.82 1.14
N SER A 412 17.99 -4.79 -0.20
CA SER A 412 17.25 -5.80 -0.94
C SER A 412 17.93 -7.17 -0.84
N LEU A 413 19.26 -7.23 -0.89
CA LEU A 413 20.03 -8.47 -0.72
C LEU A 413 19.84 -9.07 0.68
N VAL A 414 19.90 -8.25 1.73
CA VAL A 414 19.61 -8.69 3.10
C VAL A 414 18.20 -9.25 3.20
N GLY A 415 17.21 -8.57 2.63
CA GLY A 415 15.84 -9.08 2.57
C GLY A 415 15.73 -10.45 1.89
N ALA A 416 16.39 -10.63 0.75
CA ALA A 416 16.45 -11.91 0.04
C ALA A 416 17.09 -13.02 0.89
N LEU A 417 18.22 -12.74 1.53
CA LEU A 417 18.92 -13.69 2.39
C LEU A 417 18.09 -14.10 3.61
N LEU A 418 17.37 -13.13 4.23
CA LEU A 418 16.47 -13.40 5.34
C LEU A 418 15.36 -14.35 4.89
N ILE A 419 14.74 -14.12 3.72
CA ILE A 419 13.71 -15.02 3.18
C ILE A 419 14.29 -16.40 2.88
N PHE A 420 15.49 -16.48 2.28
CA PHE A 420 16.18 -17.75 2.06
C PHE A 420 16.50 -18.52 3.34
N SER A 421 16.70 -17.83 4.46
CA SER A 421 16.98 -18.46 5.76
C SER A 421 15.74 -19.12 6.40
N VAL A 422 14.53 -18.71 6.00
CA VAL A 422 13.28 -19.26 6.54
C VAL A 422 13.04 -20.64 5.94
N ARG A 423 13.17 -21.68 6.76
CA ARG A 423 12.75 -23.04 6.37
C ARG A 423 11.23 -23.14 6.56
N LEU A 424 10.49 -23.05 5.47
CA LEU A 424 9.06 -23.43 5.45
C LEU A 424 9.01 -24.97 5.53
N ALA A 425 8.13 -25.52 6.34
CA ALA A 425 7.88 -26.95 6.29
C ALA A 425 7.40 -27.29 4.88
N SER A 426 8.19 -28.13 4.18
CA SER A 426 7.80 -28.61 2.87
C SER A 426 6.43 -29.24 2.96
N ALA A 427 5.46 -28.75 2.20
CA ALA A 427 4.21 -29.47 2.00
C ALA A 427 4.61 -30.82 1.39
N LYS A 428 4.57 -31.88 2.21
CA LYS A 428 4.68 -33.25 1.69
C LYS A 428 3.47 -33.45 0.77
N HIS A 429 3.76 -33.71 -0.50
CA HIS A 429 2.80 -34.18 -1.48
C HIS A 429 2.06 -35.43 -1.03
#